data_7679d4c321d63b62ca66dcc4bd1d4409
#
_entry.id   7679d4c321d63b62ca66dcc4bd1d4409
#
_cell.length_a   1.000
_cell.length_b   1.000
_cell.length_c   1.000
_cell.angle_alpha   90.00
_cell.angle_beta   90.00
_cell.angle_gamma   90.00
#
_symmetry.space_group_name_H-M   'P 1'
#
loop_
_entity.id
_entity.type
_entity.pdbx_description
1 polymer ?
#
loop_
_entity_poly.entity_id
_entity_poly.type
_entity_poly.pdbx_seq_one_letter_code
_entity_poly.pdbx_strand_id
1 'polypeptide(L)'
;MKKLQKGVRDILVVFALQVAWCKIIFFALFLLIGLECEPTSNITLSKFFLACVFAPVWEEIAFRYIPLTIAIRYFKKSFIQITIGSAIFFGYIHGSPINIMIQGVWGLMFSIIYIRNGLVYAIASHALWNFYCLTQ
;
A
#
# COMPACT_ATOMS: atom_id res chain seq x y z
N MET A 1 10.94 -16.80 -16.53
CA MET A 1 10.66 -17.49 -15.26
C MET A 1 11.31 -16.80 -14.04
N LYS A 2 12.65 -16.60 -13.96
CA LYS A 2 13.31 -15.98 -12.77
C LYS A 2 12.75 -14.62 -12.34
N LYS A 3 12.41 -13.73 -13.29
CA LYS A 3 11.84 -12.39 -12.98
C LYS A 3 10.45 -12.49 -12.35
N LEU A 4 9.60 -13.40 -12.85
CA LEU A 4 8.26 -13.63 -12.30
C LEU A 4 8.34 -14.18 -10.88
N GLN A 5 9.18 -15.20 -10.66
CA GLN A 5 9.39 -15.78 -9.32
C GLN A 5 9.90 -14.75 -8.31
N LYS A 6 10.83 -13.86 -8.72
CA LYS A 6 11.30 -12.77 -7.87
C LYS A 6 10.15 -11.82 -7.52
N GLY A 7 9.36 -11.39 -8.51
CA GLY A 7 8.25 -10.47 -8.26
C GLY A 7 7.20 -11.05 -7.33
N VAL A 8 6.80 -12.30 -7.52
CA VAL A 8 5.85 -12.99 -6.64
C VAL A 8 6.40 -13.10 -5.22
N ARG A 9 7.67 -13.50 -5.05
CA ARG A 9 8.32 -13.56 -3.73
C ARG A 9 8.32 -12.21 -3.05
N ASP A 10 8.67 -11.13 -3.77
CA ASP A 10 8.72 -9.79 -3.20
C ASP A 10 7.32 -9.31 -2.75
N ILE A 11 6.25 -9.64 -3.50
CA ILE A 11 4.85 -9.40 -3.08
C ILE A 11 4.53 -10.13 -1.77
N LEU A 12 4.85 -11.42 -1.68
CA LEU A 12 4.55 -12.21 -0.48
C LEU A 12 5.30 -11.70 0.75
N VAL A 13 6.56 -11.31 0.59
CA VAL A 13 7.34 -10.70 1.69
C VAL A 13 6.73 -9.39 2.14
N VAL A 14 6.39 -8.49 1.20
CA VAL A 14 5.76 -7.21 1.53
C VAL A 14 4.41 -7.44 2.19
N PHE A 15 3.59 -8.35 1.68
CA PHE A 15 2.30 -8.69 2.28
C PHE A 15 2.45 -9.18 3.74
N ALA A 16 3.39 -10.07 4.01
CA ALA A 16 3.66 -10.54 5.37
C ALA A 16 4.08 -9.39 6.31
N LEU A 17 4.93 -8.46 5.82
CA LEU A 17 5.33 -7.27 6.57
C LEU A 17 4.16 -6.32 6.83
N GLN A 18 3.25 -6.15 5.89
CA GLN A 18 2.04 -5.34 6.05
C GLN A 18 1.11 -5.91 7.11
N VAL A 19 0.87 -7.23 7.09
CA VAL A 19 0.07 -7.92 8.12
C VAL A 19 0.71 -7.77 9.51
N ALA A 20 2.03 -7.98 9.61
CA ALA A 20 2.74 -7.83 10.87
C ALA A 20 2.67 -6.39 11.39
N TRP A 21 2.89 -5.40 10.53
CA TRP A 21 2.79 -3.98 10.87
C TRP A 21 1.39 -3.59 11.37
N CYS A 22 0.33 -4.02 10.67
CA CYS A 22 -1.03 -3.78 11.11
C CYS A 22 -1.30 -4.36 12.49
N LYS A 23 -0.93 -5.61 12.73
CA LYS A 23 -1.14 -6.24 14.04
C LYS A 23 -0.41 -5.48 15.15
N ILE A 24 0.81 -5.01 14.91
CA ILE A 24 1.58 -4.20 15.87
C ILE A 24 0.86 -2.88 16.15
N ILE A 25 0.46 -2.15 15.12
CA ILE A 25 -0.22 -0.86 15.28
C ILE A 25 -1.57 -1.03 15.96
N PHE A 26 -2.41 -1.97 15.53
CA PHE A 26 -3.71 -2.19 16.16
C PHE A 26 -3.58 -2.65 17.62
N PHE A 27 -2.61 -3.51 17.94
CA PHE A 27 -2.33 -3.88 19.32
C PHE A 27 -1.88 -2.69 20.17
N ALA A 28 -1.01 -1.82 19.64
CA ALA A 28 -0.61 -0.60 20.34
C ALA A 28 -1.79 0.37 20.55
N LEU A 29 -2.65 0.56 19.54
CA LEU A 29 -3.84 1.41 19.65
C LEU A 29 -4.87 0.83 20.63
N PHE A 30 -5.08 -0.50 20.63
CA PHE A 30 -5.92 -1.17 21.62
C PHE A 30 -5.43 -0.89 23.04
N LEU A 31 -4.12 -1.03 23.30
CA LEU A 31 -3.53 -0.77 24.61
C LEU A 31 -3.60 0.70 25.04
N LEU A 32 -3.46 1.65 24.09
CA LEU A 32 -3.38 3.07 24.41
C LEU A 32 -4.75 3.75 24.52
N ILE A 33 -5.71 3.38 23.69
CA ILE A 33 -6.99 4.07 23.57
C ILE A 33 -8.21 3.14 23.49
N GLY A 34 -8.03 1.82 23.69
CA GLY A 34 -9.11 0.84 23.66
C GLY A 34 -9.78 0.70 22.29
N LEU A 35 -9.07 0.99 21.22
CA LEU A 35 -9.62 0.97 19.86
C LEU A 35 -9.84 -0.47 19.39
N GLU A 36 -11.10 -0.84 19.16
CA GLU A 36 -11.47 -2.14 18.61
C GLU A 36 -11.70 -2.03 17.09
N CYS A 37 -11.30 -3.07 16.35
CA CYS A 37 -11.64 -3.18 14.93
C CYS A 37 -13.04 -3.74 14.77
N GLU A 38 -13.93 -2.97 14.18
CA GLU A 38 -15.22 -3.50 13.78
C GLU A 38 -15.10 -4.31 12.48
N PRO A 39 -15.67 -5.51 12.41
CA PRO A 39 -15.66 -6.30 11.18
C PRO A 39 -16.45 -5.60 10.07
N THR A 40 -15.90 -5.59 8.87
CA THR A 40 -16.59 -5.02 7.70
C THR A 40 -17.83 -5.84 7.34
N SER A 41 -19.01 -5.25 7.56
CA SER A 41 -20.27 -5.89 7.19
C SER A 41 -20.54 -5.81 5.69
N ASN A 42 -20.99 -6.90 5.08
CA ASN A 42 -21.53 -7.03 3.72
C ASN A 42 -20.62 -6.57 2.57
N ILE A 43 -19.78 -7.50 2.11
CA ILE A 43 -19.00 -7.34 0.89
C ILE A 43 -19.91 -7.52 -0.31
N THR A 44 -20.18 -6.44 -1.06
CA THR A 44 -20.88 -6.52 -2.35
C THR A 44 -19.86 -6.68 -3.49
N LEU A 45 -20.30 -7.26 -4.61
CA LEU A 45 -19.43 -7.40 -5.80
C LEU A 45 -18.89 -6.04 -6.29
N SER A 46 -19.69 -4.98 -6.19
CA SER A 46 -19.25 -3.63 -6.54
C SER A 46 -18.16 -3.10 -5.61
N LYS A 47 -18.29 -3.28 -4.30
CA LYS A 47 -17.26 -2.92 -3.32
C LYS A 47 -15.97 -3.68 -3.58
N PHE A 48 -16.07 -4.99 -3.84
CA PHE A 48 -14.91 -5.82 -4.19
C PHE A 48 -14.19 -5.29 -5.44
N PHE A 49 -14.94 -5.05 -6.53
CA PHE A 49 -14.34 -4.55 -7.77
C PHE A 49 -13.68 -3.19 -7.59
N LEU A 50 -14.35 -2.25 -6.91
CA LEU A 50 -13.78 -0.93 -6.63
C LEU A 50 -12.51 -1.03 -5.79
N ALA A 51 -12.52 -1.78 -4.70
CA ALA A 51 -11.41 -1.85 -3.76
C ALA A 51 -10.23 -2.70 -4.27
N CYS A 52 -10.49 -3.83 -4.94
CA CYS A 52 -9.42 -4.77 -5.31
C CYS A 52 -8.94 -4.62 -6.75
N VAL A 53 -9.66 -3.87 -7.61
CA VAL A 53 -9.28 -3.68 -9.01
C VAL A 53 -9.09 -2.21 -9.32
N PHE A 54 -10.14 -1.41 -9.21
CA PHE A 54 -10.11 -0.02 -9.67
C PHE A 54 -9.20 0.85 -8.81
N ALA A 55 -9.36 0.84 -7.48
CA ALA A 55 -8.56 1.68 -6.59
C ALA A 55 -7.05 1.36 -6.68
N PRO A 56 -6.58 0.09 -6.61
CA PRO A 56 -5.16 -0.22 -6.76
C PRO A 56 -4.57 0.25 -8.09
N VAL A 57 -5.29 0.11 -9.19
CA VAL A 57 -4.79 0.57 -10.50
C VAL A 57 -4.59 2.08 -10.50
N TRP A 58 -5.63 2.83 -10.10
CA TRP A 58 -5.59 4.29 -10.11
C TRP A 58 -4.58 4.85 -9.11
N GLU A 59 -4.56 4.32 -7.90
CA GLU A 59 -3.68 4.80 -6.83
C GLU A 59 -2.21 4.50 -7.11
N GLU A 60 -1.88 3.33 -7.64
CA GLU A 60 -0.51 3.03 -8.03
C GLU A 60 -0.03 3.87 -9.21
N ILE A 61 -0.91 4.25 -10.14
CA ILE A 61 -0.56 5.20 -11.19
C ILE A 61 -0.31 6.58 -10.59
N ALA A 62 -1.21 7.09 -9.76
CA ALA A 62 -1.15 8.44 -9.21
C ALA A 62 0.01 8.63 -8.21
N PHE A 63 0.26 7.67 -7.34
CA PHE A 63 1.20 7.80 -6.22
C PHE A 63 2.55 7.09 -6.43
N ARG A 64 2.69 6.22 -7.44
CA ARG A 64 3.96 5.54 -7.73
C ARG A 64 4.43 5.81 -9.14
N TYR A 65 3.63 5.46 -10.15
CA TYR A 65 4.09 5.58 -11.52
C TYR A 65 4.44 7.03 -11.88
N ILE A 66 3.53 7.97 -11.67
CA ILE A 66 3.76 9.38 -12.02
C ILE A 66 4.88 9.99 -11.18
N PRO A 67 4.82 10.08 -9.84
CA PRO A 67 5.82 10.80 -9.07
C PRO A 67 7.19 10.14 -9.10
N LEU A 68 7.28 8.80 -9.03
CA LEU A 68 8.57 8.14 -9.02
C LEU A 68 9.22 8.13 -10.41
N THR A 69 8.45 8.04 -11.49
CA THR A 69 8.99 8.16 -12.84
C THR A 69 9.57 9.55 -13.08
N ILE A 70 8.86 10.60 -12.65
CA ILE A 70 9.33 11.99 -12.72
C ILE A 70 10.58 12.15 -11.86
N ALA A 71 10.59 11.62 -10.63
CA ALA A 71 11.73 11.70 -9.74
C ALA A 71 12.99 11.03 -10.31
N ILE A 72 12.84 9.81 -10.86
CA ILE A 72 13.96 9.09 -11.50
C ILE A 72 14.51 9.88 -12.69
N ARG A 73 13.64 10.49 -13.48
CA ARG A 73 14.03 11.16 -14.72
C ARG A 73 14.63 12.56 -14.50
N TYR A 74 14.03 13.35 -13.62
CA TYR A 74 14.34 14.77 -13.49
C TYR A 74 14.93 15.16 -12.13
N PHE A 75 14.65 14.40 -11.06
CA PHE A 75 14.97 14.75 -9.68
C PHE A 75 15.73 13.65 -8.95
N LYS A 76 16.74 13.07 -9.59
CA LYS A 76 17.50 11.91 -9.05
C LYS A 76 18.03 12.13 -7.62
N LYS A 77 18.50 13.34 -7.30
CA LYS A 77 19.00 13.70 -5.95
C LYS A 77 17.89 13.74 -4.89
N SER A 78 16.65 14.02 -5.29
CA SER A 78 15.47 14.11 -4.40
C SER A 78 14.55 12.90 -4.51
N PHE A 79 15.00 11.81 -5.14
CA PHE A 79 14.20 10.62 -5.38
C PHE A 79 13.61 10.03 -4.08
N ILE A 80 14.44 9.94 -3.02
CA ILE A 80 14.02 9.40 -1.73
C ILE A 80 12.96 10.31 -1.09
N GLN A 81 13.18 11.64 -1.10
CA GLN A 81 12.25 12.62 -0.53
C GLN A 81 10.89 12.58 -1.26
N ILE A 82 10.89 12.48 -2.59
CA ILE A 82 9.68 12.37 -3.39
C ILE A 82 8.95 11.07 -3.09
N THR A 83 9.67 9.95 -2.95
CA THR A 83 9.08 8.65 -2.59
C THR A 83 8.42 8.70 -1.21
N ILE A 84 9.11 9.25 -0.21
CA ILE A 84 8.57 9.42 1.14
C ILE A 84 7.38 10.39 1.13
N GLY A 85 7.51 11.55 0.47
CA GLY A 85 6.44 12.54 0.35
C GLY A 85 5.17 11.97 -0.30
N SER A 86 5.33 11.19 -1.37
CA SER A 86 4.21 10.49 -2.02
C SER A 86 3.53 9.50 -1.08
N ALA A 87 4.29 8.76 -0.28
CA ALA A 87 3.75 7.81 0.69
C ALA A 87 3.02 8.51 1.86
N ILE A 88 3.58 9.60 2.38
CA ILE A 88 2.92 10.43 3.40
C ILE A 88 1.61 11.00 2.86
N PHE A 89 1.62 11.56 1.65
CA PHE A 89 0.44 12.12 1.02
C PHE A 89 -0.61 11.05 0.75
N PHE A 90 -0.20 9.86 0.32
CA PHE A 90 -1.07 8.70 0.19
C PHE A 90 -1.78 8.35 1.50
N GLY A 91 -1.04 8.31 2.62
CA GLY A 91 -1.64 8.09 3.94
C GLY A 91 -2.58 9.22 4.37
N TYR A 92 -2.19 10.47 4.10
CA TYR A 92 -2.97 11.66 4.47
C TYR A 92 -4.36 11.71 3.82
N ILE A 93 -4.46 11.39 2.53
CA ILE A 93 -5.76 11.41 1.80
C ILE A 93 -6.75 10.33 2.25
N HIS A 94 -6.31 9.35 3.05
CA HIS A 94 -7.18 8.32 3.62
C HIS A 94 -7.92 8.75 4.89
N GLY A 95 -7.93 10.06 5.20
CA GLY A 95 -8.91 10.70 6.07
C GLY A 95 -8.50 10.99 7.51
N SER A 96 -7.41 10.41 8.05
CA SER A 96 -6.94 10.74 9.40
C SER A 96 -5.41 10.75 9.51
N PRO A 97 -4.82 11.53 10.45
CA PRO A 97 -3.36 11.53 10.67
C PRO A 97 -2.78 10.15 11.00
N ILE A 98 -3.55 9.28 11.64
CA ILE A 98 -3.13 7.91 11.96
C ILE A 98 -2.94 7.08 10.68
N ASN A 99 -3.67 7.40 9.62
CA ASN A 99 -3.53 6.74 8.33
C ASN A 99 -2.18 7.05 7.66
N ILE A 100 -1.48 8.10 8.04
CA ILE A 100 -0.10 8.31 7.62
C ILE A 100 0.80 7.18 8.15
N MET A 101 0.58 6.75 9.39
CA MET A 101 1.36 5.66 9.99
C MET A 101 0.95 4.28 9.44
N ILE A 102 -0.28 4.11 9.04
CA ILE A 102 -0.80 2.84 8.51
C ILE A 102 -0.62 2.81 6.99
N GLN A 103 -1.38 3.61 6.29
CA GLN A 103 -1.45 3.62 4.82
C GLN A 103 -0.21 4.25 4.19
N GLY A 104 0.42 5.24 4.85
CA GLY A 104 1.68 5.81 4.39
C GLY A 104 2.82 4.80 4.41
N VAL A 105 2.91 3.95 5.44
CA VAL A 105 3.89 2.84 5.48
C VAL A 105 3.59 1.82 4.38
N TRP A 106 2.32 1.49 4.12
CA TRP A 106 1.96 0.65 2.96
C TRP A 106 2.35 1.31 1.64
N GLY A 107 2.15 2.63 1.56
CA GLY A 107 2.60 3.42 0.44
C GLY A 107 4.09 3.29 0.14
N LEU A 108 4.94 3.27 1.18
CA LEU A 108 6.37 2.99 1.04
C LEU A 108 6.63 1.56 0.57
N MET A 109 5.94 0.57 1.13
CA MET A 109 6.09 -0.82 0.75
C MET A 109 5.70 -1.07 -0.72
N PHE A 110 4.60 -0.48 -1.20
CA PHE A 110 4.23 -0.53 -2.62
C PHE A 110 5.24 0.20 -3.51
N SER A 111 5.84 1.30 -3.02
CA SER A 111 6.91 2.00 -3.74
C SER A 111 8.15 1.11 -3.90
N ILE A 112 8.52 0.32 -2.89
CA ILE A 112 9.61 -0.66 -2.98
C ILE A 112 9.31 -1.71 -4.05
N ILE A 113 8.09 -2.26 -4.07
CA ILE A 113 7.66 -3.22 -5.10
C ILE A 113 7.73 -2.57 -6.49
N TYR A 114 7.22 -1.34 -6.62
CA TYR A 114 7.25 -0.61 -7.88
C TYR A 114 8.68 -0.43 -8.40
N ILE A 115 9.60 0.03 -7.56
CA ILE A 115 11.00 0.26 -7.92
C ILE A 115 11.70 -1.04 -8.32
N ARG A 116 11.44 -2.13 -7.64
CA ARG A 116 12.10 -3.43 -7.87
C ARG A 116 11.52 -4.24 -9.02
N ASN A 117 10.22 -4.17 -9.23
CA ASN A 117 9.50 -5.11 -10.10
C ASN A 117 8.59 -4.41 -11.13
N GLY A 118 8.22 -3.15 -10.91
CA GLY A 118 7.40 -2.34 -11.80
C GLY A 118 5.93 -2.26 -11.38
N LEU A 119 5.16 -1.48 -12.17
CA LEU A 119 3.79 -1.08 -11.85
C LEU A 119 2.83 -2.26 -11.64
N VAL A 120 2.89 -3.27 -12.51
CA VAL A 120 1.97 -4.42 -12.44
C VAL A 120 2.10 -5.16 -11.10
N TYR A 121 3.32 -5.30 -10.59
CA TYR A 121 3.55 -5.96 -9.29
C TYR A 121 3.12 -5.08 -8.12
N ALA A 122 3.26 -3.76 -8.21
CA ALA A 122 2.74 -2.84 -7.20
C ALA A 122 1.21 -2.92 -7.13
N ILE A 123 0.53 -2.85 -8.29
CA ILE A 123 -0.93 -3.03 -8.38
C ILE A 123 -1.37 -4.37 -7.79
N ALA A 124 -0.71 -5.47 -8.15
CA ALA A 124 -1.05 -6.80 -7.64
C ALA A 124 -0.86 -6.91 -6.12
N SER A 125 0.22 -6.32 -5.57
CA SER A 125 0.48 -6.28 -4.13
C SER A 125 -0.57 -5.46 -3.38
N HIS A 126 -0.97 -4.32 -3.93
CA HIS A 126 -2.00 -3.46 -3.39
C HIS A 126 -3.39 -4.14 -3.43
N ALA A 127 -3.75 -4.75 -4.56
CA ALA A 127 -5.00 -5.49 -4.70
C ALA A 127 -5.09 -6.65 -3.69
N LEU A 128 -4.00 -7.40 -3.49
CA LEU A 128 -3.92 -8.47 -2.49
C LEU A 128 -4.12 -7.93 -1.07
N TRP A 129 -3.53 -6.78 -0.77
CA TRP A 129 -3.71 -6.13 0.52
C TRP A 129 -5.18 -5.71 0.74
N ASN A 130 -5.80 -5.05 -0.24
CA ASN A 130 -7.20 -4.63 -0.14
C ASN A 130 -8.15 -5.83 -0.04
N PHE A 131 -7.88 -6.91 -0.76
CA PHE A 131 -8.61 -8.17 -0.62
C PHE A 131 -8.52 -8.72 0.81
N TYR A 132 -7.31 -8.75 1.39
CA TYR A 132 -7.13 -9.19 2.78
C TYR A 132 -7.94 -8.32 3.74
N CYS A 133 -7.87 -6.99 3.62
CA CYS A 133 -8.63 -6.07 4.48
C CYS A 133 -10.15 -6.24 4.35
N LEU A 134 -10.66 -6.56 3.16
CA LEU A 134 -12.09 -6.81 2.95
C LEU A 134 -12.58 -8.12 3.59
N THR A 135 -11.67 -9.07 3.85
CA THR A 135 -12.02 -10.40 4.37
C THR A 135 -11.86 -10.51 5.89
N GLN A 136 -11.43 -9.44 6.57
CA GLN A 136 -11.34 -9.36 8.05
C GLN A 136 -12.59 -8.67 8.61
#